data_cf1a2a266f2b3200b31d20aef94deda3
#
_entry.id   cf1a2a266f2b3200b31d20aef94deda3
#
_cell.length_a   1.000
_cell.length_b   1.000
_cell.length_c   1.000
_cell.angle_alpha   90.00
_cell.angle_beta   90.00
_cell.angle_gamma   90.00
#
_symmetry.space_group_name_H-M   'P 1'
#
loop_
_entity.id
_entity.type
_entity.pdbx_description
1 polymer ?
#
loop_
_entity_poly.entity_id
_entity_poly.type
_entity_poly.pdbx_seq_one_letter_code
_entity_poly.pdbx_strand_id
1 'polypeptide(L)'
;MKHLLILLSFLLLSSPLFGQSTSKYESVNQCVIQTMTEKKLTGNEMFEVVKEECERIFEKVKGKGKKRQNGVLYFINRNSILGWYEDGDEEKDGKYFGEIENRKPNGQGTHTYSNGERYVGKWKGGSPWIGTKYNKNGKTLGKWVNGRFQ
;
A
#
# COMPACT_ATOMS: atom_id res chain seq x y z
N MET A 1 29.77 19.42 18.03
CA MET A 1 29.33 18.84 16.74
C MET A 1 29.75 17.39 16.53
N LYS A 2 31.01 16.98 16.77
CA LYS A 2 31.47 15.57 16.59
C LYS A 2 30.76 14.55 17.50
N HIS A 3 30.41 14.92 18.72
CA HIS A 3 29.69 14.03 19.67
C HIS A 3 28.23 13.85 19.31
N LEU A 4 27.59 14.82 18.64
CA LEU A 4 26.20 14.73 18.19
C LEU A 4 26.02 13.71 17.06
N LEU A 5 26.97 13.64 16.13
CA LEU A 5 27.00 12.65 15.04
C LEU A 5 27.20 11.20 15.55
N ILE A 6 28.00 11.04 16.61
CA ILE A 6 28.22 9.72 17.23
C ILE A 6 26.94 9.22 17.94
N LEU A 7 26.19 10.12 18.59
CA LEU A 7 24.91 9.77 19.21
C LEU A 7 23.84 9.39 18.16
N LEU A 8 23.81 10.07 17.00
CA LEU A 8 22.92 9.72 15.89
C LEU A 8 23.27 8.34 15.28
N SER A 9 24.56 8.02 15.13
CA SER A 9 24.98 6.71 14.61
C SER A 9 24.63 5.56 15.57
N PHE A 10 24.69 5.79 16.89
CA PHE A 10 24.26 4.85 17.90
C PHE A 10 22.73 4.64 17.91
N LEU A 11 21.96 5.68 17.59
CA LEU A 11 20.50 5.59 17.42
C LEU A 11 20.11 4.65 16.27
N LEU A 12 20.97 4.53 15.24
CA LEU A 12 20.69 3.73 14.05
C LEU A 12 21.16 2.25 14.19
N LEU A 13 22.16 1.96 15.05
CA LEU A 13 22.84 0.67 15.07
C LEU A 13 22.42 -0.27 16.20
N SER A 14 21.74 0.19 17.24
CA SER A 14 21.47 -0.61 18.44
C SER A 14 20.00 -0.96 18.69
N SER A 15 19.10 -0.76 17.74
CA SER A 15 17.68 -1.04 17.95
C SER A 15 17.20 -2.21 17.09
N PRO A 16 16.78 -3.33 17.69
CA PRO A 16 15.96 -4.34 17.01
C PRO A 16 14.59 -3.80 16.56
N LEU A 17 14.34 -2.49 16.76
CA LEU A 17 13.09 -1.78 16.45
C LEU A 17 12.90 -1.46 14.96
N PHE A 18 13.92 -1.58 14.10
CA PHE A 18 13.80 -1.25 12.68
C PHE A 18 13.21 -2.37 11.81
N GLY A 19 12.96 -3.55 12.38
CA GLY A 19 12.34 -4.68 11.69
C GLY A 19 10.85 -4.88 11.96
N GLN A 20 10.26 -4.15 12.91
CA GLN A 20 8.83 -4.26 13.22
C GLN A 20 8.03 -3.16 12.56
N SER A 21 7.03 -3.61 11.84
CA SER A 21 5.86 -2.94 11.28
C SER A 21 5.75 -1.43 11.62
N THR A 22 5.69 -0.62 10.58
CA THR A 22 5.42 0.82 10.56
C THR A 22 4.11 1.25 11.26
N SER A 23 3.38 0.32 11.86
CA SER A 23 2.15 0.55 12.63
C SER A 23 2.40 0.90 14.10
N LYS A 24 3.66 0.96 14.55
CA LYS A 24 3.98 1.21 15.98
C LYS A 24 3.66 2.64 16.41
N TYR A 25 3.73 3.61 15.50
CA TYR A 25 3.47 5.02 15.82
C TYR A 25 2.37 5.58 14.93
N GLU A 26 1.35 6.18 15.53
CA GLU A 26 0.24 6.79 14.82
C GLU A 26 0.54 8.24 14.36
N SER A 27 1.56 8.87 14.97
CA SER A 27 1.97 10.24 14.63
C SER A 27 3.44 10.48 14.92
N VAL A 28 3.98 11.56 14.32
CA VAL A 28 5.35 12.04 14.61
C VAL A 28 5.50 12.34 16.10
N ASN A 29 4.51 12.99 16.72
CA ASN A 29 4.56 13.33 18.14
C ASN A 29 4.66 12.09 19.03
N GLN A 30 3.93 11.02 18.71
CA GLN A 30 4.02 9.78 19.45
C GLN A 30 5.41 9.12 19.31
N CYS A 31 5.99 9.15 18.11
CA CYS A 31 7.37 8.70 17.88
C CYS A 31 8.37 9.49 18.73
N VAL A 32 8.25 10.82 18.75
CA VAL A 32 9.15 11.70 19.54
C VAL A 32 9.05 11.39 21.02
N ILE A 33 7.83 11.40 21.58
CA ILE A 33 7.60 11.16 23.02
C ILE A 33 8.16 9.79 23.41
N GLN A 34 7.87 8.75 22.66
CA GLN A 34 8.32 7.40 22.97
C GLN A 34 9.83 7.28 22.86
N THR A 35 10.46 7.85 21.85
CA THR A 35 11.92 7.81 21.68
C THR A 35 12.63 8.58 22.80
N MET A 36 12.14 9.76 23.16
CA MET A 36 12.68 10.54 24.27
C MET A 36 12.59 9.78 25.59
N THR A 37 11.44 9.16 25.86
CA THR A 37 11.18 8.40 27.10
C THR A 37 12.02 7.13 27.16
N GLU A 38 12.00 6.30 26.13
CA GLU A 38 12.74 5.02 26.08
C GLU A 38 14.26 5.22 26.22
N LYS A 39 14.78 6.31 25.65
CA LYS A 39 16.22 6.62 25.66
C LYS A 39 16.63 7.60 26.75
N LYS A 40 15.69 8.00 27.63
CA LYS A 40 15.93 8.97 28.73
C LYS A 40 16.60 10.26 28.23
N LEU A 41 16.19 10.74 27.06
CA LEU A 41 16.70 11.96 26.44
C LEU A 41 15.96 13.17 27.00
N THR A 42 16.66 14.25 27.27
CA THR A 42 16.10 15.51 27.78
C THR A 42 16.75 16.69 27.08
N GLY A 43 16.08 17.86 27.14
CA GLY A 43 16.60 19.11 26.59
C GLY A 43 16.03 19.45 25.21
N ASN A 44 15.89 20.75 24.95
CA ASN A 44 15.26 21.26 23.73
C ASN A 44 16.06 20.90 22.47
N GLU A 45 17.39 20.95 22.52
CA GLU A 45 18.24 20.60 21.36
C GLU A 45 18.04 19.13 20.98
N MET A 46 17.94 18.22 21.96
CA MET A 46 17.71 16.81 21.72
C MET A 46 16.30 16.55 21.21
N PHE A 47 15.31 17.28 21.71
CA PHE A 47 13.93 17.21 21.22
C PHE A 47 13.84 17.53 19.71
N GLU A 48 14.46 18.62 19.26
CA GLU A 48 14.43 18.97 17.84
C GLU A 48 15.12 17.93 16.96
N VAL A 49 16.24 17.35 17.40
CA VAL A 49 16.94 16.29 16.67
C VAL A 49 16.08 15.02 16.56
N VAL A 50 15.43 14.60 17.64
CA VAL A 50 14.56 13.43 17.64
C VAL A 50 13.32 13.68 16.79
N LYS A 51 12.75 14.88 16.83
CA LYS A 51 11.60 15.28 16.02
C LYS A 51 11.93 15.23 14.53
N GLU A 52 13.05 15.81 14.11
CA GLU A 52 13.49 15.77 12.71
C GLU A 52 13.66 14.33 12.20
N GLU A 53 14.24 13.45 13.00
CA GLU A 53 14.41 12.04 12.64
C GLU A 53 13.06 11.31 12.59
N CYS A 54 12.13 11.57 13.51
CA CYS A 54 10.80 11.01 13.47
C CYS A 54 10.01 11.48 12.24
N GLU A 55 10.10 12.76 11.87
CA GLU A 55 9.51 13.30 10.65
C GLU A 55 10.09 12.61 9.40
N ARG A 56 11.42 12.46 9.34
CA ARG A 56 12.09 11.76 8.25
C ARG A 56 11.64 10.31 8.11
N ILE A 57 11.46 9.61 9.22
CA ILE A 57 10.96 8.23 9.24
C ILE A 57 9.51 8.20 8.73
N PHE A 58 8.65 9.11 9.19
CA PHE A 58 7.26 9.20 8.76
C PHE A 58 7.14 9.49 7.26
N GLU A 59 7.92 10.43 6.74
CA GLU A 59 7.94 10.74 5.30
C GLU A 59 8.48 9.56 4.48
N LYS A 60 9.49 8.84 4.96
CA LYS A 60 10.00 7.63 4.32
C LYS A 60 8.99 6.48 4.34
N VAL A 61 8.18 6.39 5.40
CA VAL A 61 7.10 5.40 5.53
C VAL A 61 5.92 5.78 4.65
N LYS A 62 5.52 7.06 4.61
CA LYS A 62 4.51 7.57 3.66
C LYS A 62 4.96 7.40 2.21
N GLY A 63 6.24 7.66 1.91
CA GLY A 63 6.82 7.43 0.59
C GLY A 63 6.97 5.95 0.20
N LYS A 64 7.00 5.04 1.19
CA LYS A 64 6.93 3.58 0.95
C LYS A 64 5.50 3.07 0.78
N GLY A 65 4.50 3.79 1.28
CA GLY A 65 3.14 3.68 0.80
C GLY A 65 3.10 4.22 -0.61
N LYS A 66 3.53 3.41 -1.60
CA LYS A 66 3.47 3.75 -3.02
C LYS A 66 2.07 4.26 -3.28
N LYS A 67 1.94 5.56 -3.59
CA LYS A 67 0.66 6.22 -3.81
C LYS A 67 -0.09 5.39 -4.85
N ARG A 68 -1.11 4.68 -4.42
CA ARG A 68 -1.97 3.93 -5.33
C ARG A 68 -2.58 4.95 -6.26
N GLN A 69 -2.35 4.78 -7.54
CA GLN A 69 -2.92 5.63 -8.57
C GLN A 69 -4.14 4.93 -9.11
N ASN A 70 -5.23 5.66 -9.29
CA ASN A 70 -6.36 5.15 -10.04
C ASN A 70 -6.00 5.13 -11.52
N GLY A 71 -6.32 4.03 -12.17
CA GLY A 71 -6.03 3.85 -13.58
C GLY A 71 -6.87 2.75 -14.21
N VAL A 72 -6.61 2.51 -15.49
CA VAL A 72 -7.24 1.47 -16.28
C VAL A 72 -6.22 0.40 -16.62
N LEU A 73 -6.62 -0.87 -16.49
CA LEU A 73 -5.85 -2.02 -16.96
C LEU A 73 -6.78 -2.99 -17.68
N TYR A 74 -6.21 -3.77 -18.58
CA TYR A 74 -6.90 -4.81 -19.33
C TYR A 74 -6.29 -6.16 -19.03
N PHE A 75 -7.12 -7.21 -18.88
CA PHE A 75 -6.66 -8.57 -18.60
C PHE A 75 -6.57 -9.36 -19.89
N ILE A 76 -5.39 -9.49 -20.44
CA ILE A 76 -5.16 -9.96 -21.81
C ILE A 76 -4.20 -11.16 -21.81
N ASN A 77 -4.42 -12.08 -22.76
CA ASN A 77 -3.44 -13.07 -23.16
C ASN A 77 -2.64 -12.53 -24.35
N ARG A 78 -1.43 -12.07 -24.09
CA ARG A 78 -0.52 -11.53 -25.11
C ARG A 78 0.66 -12.47 -25.28
N ASN A 79 0.81 -13.05 -26.48
CA ASN A 79 1.88 -14.02 -26.79
C ASN A 79 1.95 -15.17 -25.76
N SER A 80 0.80 -15.76 -25.41
CA SER A 80 0.66 -16.83 -24.42
C SER A 80 1.01 -16.42 -22.98
N ILE A 81 1.15 -15.13 -22.71
CA ILE A 81 1.34 -14.58 -21.36
C ILE A 81 0.05 -13.87 -20.94
N LEU A 82 -0.65 -14.46 -20.00
CA LEU A 82 -1.84 -13.87 -19.38
C LEU A 82 -1.44 -12.86 -18.32
N GLY A 83 -1.93 -11.62 -18.43
CA GLY A 83 -1.54 -10.56 -17.52
C GLY A 83 -2.37 -9.30 -17.61
N TRP A 84 -1.99 -8.32 -16.78
CA TRP A 84 -2.57 -6.99 -16.77
C TRP A 84 -1.72 -6.04 -17.61
N TYR A 85 -2.36 -5.31 -18.54
CA TYR A 85 -1.72 -4.39 -19.47
C TYR A 85 -2.44 -3.04 -19.46
N GLU A 86 -1.73 -1.97 -19.78
CA GLU A 86 -2.26 -0.60 -19.81
C GLU A 86 -3.03 -0.30 -21.12
N ASP A 87 -2.80 -1.10 -22.14
CA ASP A 87 -3.46 -1.03 -23.45
C ASP A 87 -4.24 -2.31 -23.73
N GLY A 88 -5.47 -2.17 -24.25
CA GLY A 88 -6.36 -3.28 -24.57
C GLY A 88 -7.62 -2.81 -25.28
N ASP A 89 -8.43 -3.78 -25.72
CA ASP A 89 -9.70 -3.57 -26.41
C ASP A 89 -10.84 -3.80 -25.40
N GLU A 90 -11.60 -2.74 -25.08
CA GLU A 90 -12.66 -2.80 -24.06
C GLU A 90 -13.78 -3.80 -24.41
N GLU A 91 -14.03 -4.06 -25.71
CA GLU A 91 -15.06 -4.99 -26.15
C GLU A 91 -14.61 -6.46 -26.10
N LYS A 92 -13.32 -6.72 -26.25
CA LYS A 92 -12.76 -8.08 -26.29
C LYS A 92 -12.07 -8.49 -24.99
N ASP A 93 -11.43 -7.51 -24.33
CA ASP A 93 -10.65 -7.74 -23.15
C ASP A 93 -11.44 -7.31 -21.90
N GLY A 94 -11.18 -7.88 -20.78
CA GLY A 94 -11.77 -7.40 -19.55
C GLY A 94 -11.10 -6.11 -19.08
N LYS A 95 -11.90 -5.06 -18.78
CA LYS A 95 -11.44 -3.74 -18.34
C LYS A 95 -11.52 -3.59 -16.83
N TYR A 96 -10.40 -3.28 -16.22
CA TYR A 96 -10.29 -2.87 -14.82
C TYR A 96 -10.21 -1.34 -14.72
N PHE A 97 -10.91 -0.79 -13.74
CA PHE A 97 -10.76 0.60 -13.30
C PHE A 97 -10.66 0.65 -11.77
N GLY A 98 -9.62 1.24 -11.25
CA GLY A 98 -9.41 1.36 -9.80
C GLY A 98 -7.97 1.57 -9.41
N GLU A 99 -7.65 1.28 -8.14
CA GLU A 99 -6.31 1.45 -7.58
C GLU A 99 -5.32 0.43 -8.17
N ILE A 100 -4.18 0.94 -8.63
CA ILE A 100 -3.11 0.17 -9.27
C ILE A 100 -1.82 0.32 -8.47
N GLU A 101 -1.14 -0.79 -8.28
CA GLU A 101 0.20 -0.84 -7.72
C GLU A 101 1.04 -1.89 -8.47
N ASN A 102 2.27 -1.53 -8.84
CA ASN A 102 3.16 -2.42 -9.60
C ASN A 102 2.53 -3.00 -10.87
N ARG A 103 1.79 -2.16 -11.63
CA ARG A 103 1.05 -2.52 -12.85
C ARG A 103 0.01 -3.64 -12.65
N LYS A 104 -0.55 -3.76 -11.46
CA LYS A 104 -1.59 -4.73 -11.14
C LYS A 104 -2.69 -4.08 -10.32
N PRO A 105 -3.95 -4.52 -10.46
CA PRO A 105 -5.01 -4.16 -9.52
C PRO A 105 -4.58 -4.41 -8.07
N ASN A 106 -4.65 -3.37 -7.24
CA ASN A 106 -4.30 -3.50 -5.82
C ASN A 106 -4.98 -2.39 -5.00
N GLY A 107 -6.01 -2.72 -4.27
CA GLY A 107 -6.89 -1.78 -3.55
C GLY A 107 -8.31 -1.85 -4.08
N GLN A 108 -9.05 -0.75 -4.08
CA GLN A 108 -10.43 -0.72 -4.56
C GLN A 108 -10.49 -0.62 -6.08
N GLY A 109 -11.42 -1.37 -6.69
CA GLY A 109 -11.60 -1.30 -8.13
C GLY A 109 -12.75 -2.16 -8.65
N THR A 110 -13.08 -1.93 -9.91
CA THR A 110 -14.08 -2.66 -10.67
C THR A 110 -13.43 -3.28 -11.90
N HIS A 111 -13.68 -4.55 -12.13
CA HIS A 111 -13.34 -5.24 -13.37
C HIS A 111 -14.61 -5.62 -14.10
N THR A 112 -14.77 -5.14 -15.32
CA THR A 112 -15.83 -5.53 -16.23
C THR A 112 -15.26 -6.53 -17.22
N TYR A 113 -15.82 -7.72 -17.25
CA TYR A 113 -15.45 -8.78 -18.17
C TYR A 113 -16.08 -8.54 -19.55
N SER A 114 -15.50 -9.10 -20.60
CA SER A 114 -16.03 -8.98 -21.99
C SER A 114 -17.46 -9.54 -22.15
N ASN A 115 -17.89 -10.45 -21.29
CA ASN A 115 -19.27 -10.97 -21.26
C ASN A 115 -20.26 -10.06 -20.52
N GLY A 116 -19.85 -8.88 -20.05
CA GLY A 116 -20.66 -7.91 -19.31
C GLY A 116 -20.82 -8.20 -17.82
N GLU A 117 -20.25 -9.28 -17.29
CA GLU A 117 -20.15 -9.50 -15.85
C GLU A 117 -19.19 -8.49 -15.24
N ARG A 118 -19.33 -8.20 -13.94
CA ARG A 118 -18.42 -7.30 -13.25
C ARG A 118 -18.11 -7.78 -11.84
N TYR A 119 -16.88 -7.54 -11.42
CA TYR A 119 -16.47 -7.67 -10.03
C TYR A 119 -16.20 -6.29 -9.46
N VAL A 120 -16.74 -6.01 -8.27
CA VAL A 120 -16.57 -4.75 -7.54
C VAL A 120 -16.04 -5.08 -6.15
N GLY A 121 -14.91 -4.51 -5.77
CA GLY A 121 -14.34 -4.75 -4.46
C GLY A 121 -12.85 -4.49 -4.36
N LYS A 122 -12.25 -5.09 -3.31
CA LYS A 122 -10.81 -5.02 -3.05
C LYS A 122 -10.05 -6.03 -3.90
N TRP A 123 -8.92 -5.59 -4.39
CA TRP A 123 -7.94 -6.36 -5.16
C TRP A 123 -6.64 -6.50 -4.39
N LYS A 124 -5.94 -7.59 -4.60
CA LYS A 124 -4.61 -7.83 -4.03
C LYS A 124 -3.72 -8.51 -5.06
N GLY A 125 -2.66 -7.79 -5.47
CA GLY A 125 -1.66 -8.33 -6.40
C GLY A 125 -2.21 -8.79 -7.76
N GLY A 126 -3.27 -8.16 -8.27
CA GLY A 126 -3.91 -8.48 -9.54
C GLY A 126 -5.07 -9.46 -9.45
N SER A 127 -5.44 -9.91 -8.23
CA SER A 127 -6.53 -10.87 -8.02
C SER A 127 -7.65 -10.30 -7.16
N PRO A 128 -8.92 -10.66 -7.39
CA PRO A 128 -10.04 -10.34 -6.51
C PRO A 128 -9.78 -10.83 -5.10
N TRP A 129 -10.04 -9.97 -4.10
CA TRP A 129 -9.75 -10.31 -2.70
C TRP A 129 -11.00 -10.33 -1.83
N ILE A 130 -11.70 -9.20 -1.72
CA ILE A 130 -12.98 -9.08 -1.00
C ILE A 130 -13.92 -8.22 -1.83
N GLY A 131 -15.06 -8.77 -2.25
CA GLY A 131 -16.02 -8.04 -3.09
C GLY A 131 -17.10 -8.93 -3.65
N THR A 132 -17.89 -8.38 -4.57
CA THR A 132 -19.06 -9.04 -5.13
C THR A 132 -18.95 -9.11 -6.66
N LYS A 133 -19.31 -10.26 -7.20
CA LYS A 133 -19.45 -10.50 -8.64
C LYS A 133 -20.92 -10.37 -9.05
N TYR A 134 -21.17 -9.66 -10.13
CA TYR A 134 -22.49 -9.42 -10.70
C TYR A 134 -22.54 -9.89 -12.14
N ASN A 135 -23.71 -10.32 -12.58
CA ASN A 135 -23.98 -10.54 -14.00
C ASN A 135 -24.21 -9.20 -14.72
N LYS A 136 -24.35 -9.24 -16.05
CA LYS A 136 -24.63 -8.06 -16.90
C LYS A 136 -25.88 -7.28 -16.49
N ASN A 137 -26.84 -7.91 -15.87
CA ASN A 137 -28.10 -7.33 -15.40
C ASN A 137 -28.02 -6.79 -13.96
N GLY A 138 -26.86 -6.84 -13.33
CA GLY A 138 -26.66 -6.36 -11.96
C GLY A 138 -27.03 -7.35 -10.84
N LYS A 139 -27.47 -8.57 -11.18
CA LYS A 139 -27.77 -9.61 -10.18
C LYS A 139 -26.47 -10.20 -9.63
N THR A 140 -26.39 -10.36 -8.32
CA THR A 140 -25.25 -10.99 -7.64
C THR A 140 -25.09 -12.43 -8.09
N LEU A 141 -23.87 -12.81 -8.47
CA LEU A 141 -23.45 -14.17 -8.82
C LEU A 141 -22.74 -14.87 -7.66
N GLY A 142 -22.10 -14.11 -6.79
CA GLY A 142 -21.35 -14.62 -5.65
C GLY A 142 -20.43 -13.55 -5.06
N LYS A 143 -19.67 -13.94 -4.04
CA LYS A 143 -18.75 -13.04 -3.33
C LYS A 143 -17.35 -13.62 -3.28
N TRP A 144 -16.40 -12.74 -3.25
CA TRP A 144 -15.01 -13.08 -2.93
C TRP A 144 -14.75 -12.74 -1.47
N VAL A 145 -14.20 -13.70 -0.73
CA VAL A 145 -13.79 -13.53 0.67
C VAL A 145 -12.37 -14.06 0.81
N ASN A 146 -11.43 -13.17 1.14
CA ASN A 146 -10.00 -13.51 1.27
C ASN A 146 -9.44 -14.29 0.07
N GLY A 147 -9.79 -13.85 -1.15
CA GLY A 147 -9.31 -14.44 -2.39
C GLY A 147 -10.00 -15.74 -2.83
N ARG A 148 -11.07 -16.16 -2.14
CA ARG A 148 -11.87 -17.35 -2.50
C ARG A 148 -13.27 -16.94 -2.91
N PHE A 149 -13.75 -17.49 -4.02
CA PHE A 149 -15.13 -17.30 -4.51
C PHE A 149 -16.10 -18.20 -3.73
N GLN A 150 -17.26 -17.65 -3.34
CA GLN A 150 -18.33 -18.30 -2.58
C GLN A 150 -19.68 -18.02 -3.23
#